data_f82500ed5efca7ee2d3911a79dff895b
#
_entry.id   f82500ed5efca7ee2d3911a79dff895b
#
_cell.length_a   1.000
_cell.length_b   1.000
_cell.length_c   1.000
_cell.angle_alpha   90.00
_cell.angle_beta   90.00
_cell.angle_gamma   90.00
#
_symmetry.space_group_name_H-M   'P 1'
#
loop_
_entity.id
_entity.type
_entity.pdbx_description
1 polymer ?
#
loop_
_entity_poly.entity_id
_entity_poly.type
_entity_poly.pdbx_seq_one_letter_code
_entity_poly.pdbx_strand_id
1 'polypeptide(L)'
;MLQKQWSRSIGDGQGETYNMLVPAIDGDTIYAGDVTGVVMAMDRTNGDVKWKKDLELPVSGAVGVGYGLVMIGTLKGEIVALDASSGEEKWRARVTSEVLAPPATNGDVVVVQTQDDRLIGLDAATGNQRWLYDSTPAVLTLRGTSAPVVTNRLAVAGLSTGKVVALDISNGVPVWEQRVAIPQGRSELERVVDIDGGLLLSGGTLYVASYQGRVAALDLESGRPLWQRDASSYAGVAQGFGSVYVSLSSGTVEGVDERSTTALWSNDSLARRQLSAPEVFSSYVAVGDLEGYLHLLSQVDGRFVGRERIDSDGLRARPLVVGNMIYVYGNSGKLEALTIK
;
A
#
# COMPACT_ATOMS: atom_id res chain seq x y z
N MET A 1 -18.86 9.76 -16.20
CA MET A 1 -19.28 8.72 -15.27
C MET A 1 -18.40 7.51 -15.42
N LEU A 2 -18.24 6.68 -14.36
CA LEU A 2 -17.43 5.46 -14.44
C LEU A 2 -18.09 4.44 -15.40
N GLN A 3 -17.27 3.79 -16.22
CA GLN A 3 -17.71 2.75 -17.15
C GLN A 3 -16.83 1.51 -16.96
N LYS A 4 -17.45 0.41 -16.58
CA LYS A 4 -16.79 -0.89 -16.44
C LYS A 4 -16.31 -1.41 -17.79
N GLN A 5 -15.03 -1.80 -17.84
CA GLN A 5 -14.40 -2.41 -18.99
C GLN A 5 -14.39 -3.94 -18.86
N TRP A 6 -13.96 -4.41 -17.69
CA TRP A 6 -13.96 -5.84 -17.38
C TRP A 6 -14.04 -6.08 -15.86
N SER A 7 -14.34 -7.31 -15.47
CA SER A 7 -14.37 -7.77 -14.09
C SER A 7 -13.88 -9.21 -14.00
N ARG A 8 -13.18 -9.54 -12.89
CA ARG A 8 -12.72 -10.90 -12.57
C ARG A 8 -12.90 -11.19 -11.09
N SER A 9 -13.06 -12.46 -10.75
CA SER A 9 -13.09 -12.95 -9.36
C SER A 9 -11.76 -13.61 -9.03
N ILE A 10 -11.16 -13.21 -7.89
CA ILE A 10 -9.90 -13.71 -7.38
C ILE A 10 -10.20 -14.45 -6.07
N GLY A 11 -10.47 -15.75 -6.18
CA GLY A 11 -10.71 -16.63 -5.04
C GLY A 11 -11.66 -16.05 -3.99
N ASP A 12 -11.26 -16.14 -2.71
CA ASP A 12 -12.02 -15.67 -1.54
C ASP A 12 -11.68 -14.22 -1.12
N GLY A 13 -10.94 -13.50 -1.96
CA GLY A 13 -10.63 -12.08 -1.77
C GLY A 13 -9.79 -11.80 -0.52
N GLN A 14 -10.24 -10.81 0.26
CA GLN A 14 -9.55 -10.33 1.47
C GLN A 14 -9.83 -11.20 2.71
N GLY A 15 -10.80 -12.12 2.65
CA GLY A 15 -11.22 -12.95 3.76
C GLY A 15 -11.89 -12.17 4.90
N GLU A 16 -12.17 -12.88 6.00
CA GLU A 16 -12.85 -12.32 7.18
C GLU A 16 -11.91 -11.49 8.08
N THR A 17 -10.61 -11.78 8.05
CA THR A 17 -9.61 -11.03 8.84
C THR A 17 -9.28 -9.71 8.16
N TYR A 18 -8.84 -8.73 8.97
CA TYR A 18 -8.40 -7.45 8.42
C TYR A 18 -7.04 -7.60 7.72
N ASN A 19 -7.08 -8.08 6.48
CA ASN A 19 -5.94 -8.10 5.57
C ASN A 19 -6.10 -6.97 4.54
N MET A 20 -4.98 -6.47 4.05
CA MET A 20 -4.97 -5.46 3.00
C MET A 20 -4.16 -5.99 1.82
N LEU A 21 -4.77 -6.92 1.08
CA LEU A 21 -4.20 -7.41 -0.17
C LEU A 21 -4.47 -6.38 -1.26
N VAL A 22 -3.42 -5.91 -1.89
CA VAL A 22 -3.48 -4.90 -2.95
C VAL A 22 -2.97 -5.53 -4.24
N PRO A 23 -3.69 -5.44 -5.36
CA PRO A 23 -3.15 -5.84 -6.66
C PRO A 23 -1.91 -5.04 -7.02
N ALA A 24 -1.11 -5.54 -7.94
CA ALA A 24 0.04 -4.83 -8.47
C ALA A 24 0.04 -4.87 -10.00
N ILE A 25 0.63 -3.86 -10.62
CA ILE A 25 0.71 -3.74 -12.09
C ILE A 25 2.18 -3.63 -12.48
N ASP A 26 2.58 -4.46 -13.46
CA ASP A 26 3.85 -4.35 -14.14
C ASP A 26 3.63 -4.47 -15.65
N GLY A 27 3.97 -3.42 -16.40
CA GLY A 27 3.70 -3.32 -17.83
C GLY A 27 2.20 -3.50 -18.16
N ASP A 28 1.90 -4.49 -18.98
CA ASP A 28 0.53 -4.80 -19.41
C ASP A 28 -0.14 -5.89 -18.57
N THR A 29 0.43 -6.21 -17.40
CA THR A 29 -0.09 -7.27 -16.53
C THR A 29 -0.50 -6.71 -15.18
N ILE A 30 -1.69 -7.09 -14.72
CA ILE A 30 -2.16 -6.90 -13.36
C ILE A 30 -2.13 -8.23 -12.62
N TYR A 31 -1.56 -8.21 -11.42
CA TYR A 31 -1.44 -9.36 -10.53
C TYR A 31 -2.32 -9.13 -9.31
N ALA A 32 -3.08 -10.13 -8.93
CA ALA A 32 -3.90 -10.08 -7.72
C ALA A 32 -3.83 -11.44 -7.00
N GLY A 33 -3.97 -11.39 -5.69
CA GLY A 33 -3.98 -12.58 -4.85
C GLY A 33 -5.12 -12.52 -3.84
N ASP A 34 -5.52 -13.69 -3.32
CA ASP A 34 -6.49 -13.84 -2.26
C ASP A 34 -5.86 -14.41 -0.98
N VAL A 35 -6.63 -14.44 0.10
CA VAL A 35 -6.16 -14.92 1.41
C VAL A 35 -5.91 -16.42 1.48
N THR A 36 -6.44 -17.22 0.56
CA THR A 36 -6.30 -18.69 0.54
C THR A 36 -5.08 -19.17 -0.23
N GLY A 37 -4.48 -18.30 -1.03
CA GLY A 37 -3.27 -18.60 -1.79
C GLY A 37 -3.42 -18.55 -3.30
N VAL A 38 -4.60 -18.19 -3.79
CA VAL A 38 -4.81 -18.00 -5.24
C VAL A 38 -4.09 -16.73 -5.68
N VAL A 39 -3.23 -16.82 -6.68
CA VAL A 39 -2.56 -15.71 -7.34
C VAL A 39 -2.86 -15.78 -8.83
N MET A 40 -3.26 -14.66 -9.42
CA MET A 40 -3.60 -14.56 -10.84
C MET A 40 -2.85 -13.40 -11.49
N ALA A 41 -2.34 -13.67 -12.70
CA ALA A 41 -1.86 -12.65 -13.64
C ALA A 41 -2.85 -12.50 -14.79
N MET A 42 -3.20 -11.27 -15.09
CA MET A 42 -4.19 -10.94 -16.10
C MET A 42 -3.69 -9.82 -16.99
N ASP A 43 -4.11 -9.79 -18.23
CA ASP A 43 -3.96 -8.62 -19.08
C ASP A 43 -4.79 -7.47 -18.49
N ARG A 44 -4.13 -6.35 -18.17
CA ARG A 44 -4.81 -5.23 -17.51
C ARG A 44 -5.84 -4.50 -18.38
N THR A 45 -5.78 -4.68 -19.72
CA THR A 45 -6.66 -3.96 -20.65
C THR A 45 -8.01 -4.65 -20.82
N ASN A 46 -8.02 -6.00 -20.80
CA ASN A 46 -9.22 -6.80 -21.05
C ASN A 46 -9.54 -7.83 -19.96
N GLY A 47 -8.65 -8.00 -18.99
CA GLY A 47 -8.80 -8.96 -17.90
C GLY A 47 -8.58 -10.42 -18.28
N ASP A 48 -8.01 -10.72 -19.44
CA ASP A 48 -7.71 -12.10 -19.85
C ASP A 48 -6.65 -12.70 -18.93
N VAL A 49 -6.92 -13.91 -18.42
CA VAL A 49 -6.03 -14.60 -17.49
C VAL A 49 -4.83 -15.14 -18.27
N LYS A 50 -3.63 -14.67 -17.89
CA LYS A 50 -2.36 -15.17 -18.43
C LYS A 50 -1.93 -16.47 -17.73
N TRP A 51 -2.03 -16.46 -16.40
CA TRP A 51 -1.81 -17.63 -15.56
C TRP A 51 -2.55 -17.50 -14.21
N LYS A 52 -2.78 -18.64 -13.58
CA LYS A 52 -3.35 -18.76 -12.23
C LYS A 52 -2.56 -19.81 -11.46
N LYS A 53 -2.18 -19.50 -10.24
CA LYS A 53 -1.47 -20.38 -9.30
C LYS A 53 -2.25 -20.45 -7.99
N ASP A 54 -2.37 -21.64 -7.43
CA ASP A 54 -2.84 -21.84 -6.06
C ASP A 54 -1.64 -22.29 -5.22
N LEU A 55 -1.31 -21.50 -4.21
CA LEU A 55 -0.19 -21.75 -3.31
C LEU A 55 -0.60 -22.58 -2.10
N GLU A 56 -1.92 -22.68 -1.82
CA GLU A 56 -2.48 -23.34 -0.64
C GLU A 56 -1.86 -22.78 0.68
N LEU A 57 -1.64 -21.47 0.74
CA LEU A 57 -0.99 -20.76 1.84
C LEU A 57 -1.87 -19.61 2.37
N PRO A 58 -1.82 -19.31 3.66
CA PRO A 58 -2.53 -18.15 4.23
C PRO A 58 -1.81 -16.84 3.85
N VAL A 59 -2.17 -16.30 2.69
CA VAL A 59 -1.58 -15.06 2.15
C VAL A 59 -2.04 -13.86 2.95
N SER A 60 -1.14 -12.94 3.24
CA SER A 60 -1.39 -11.71 4.00
C SER A 60 -0.65 -10.47 3.47
N GLY A 61 0.49 -10.64 2.81
CA GLY A 61 1.28 -9.59 2.18
C GLY A 61 1.39 -9.82 0.67
N ALA A 62 0.45 -9.28 -0.10
CA ALA A 62 0.42 -9.44 -1.55
C ALA A 62 -0.19 -8.20 -2.23
N VAL A 63 0.18 -7.92 -3.47
CA VAL A 63 1.14 -8.58 -4.35
C VAL A 63 2.33 -7.66 -4.53
N GLY A 64 3.55 -8.13 -4.29
CA GLY A 64 4.76 -7.44 -4.72
C GLY A 64 5.10 -7.84 -6.15
N VAL A 65 5.49 -6.90 -7.01
CA VAL A 65 5.89 -7.19 -8.39
C VAL A 65 7.06 -6.32 -8.83
N GLY A 66 7.93 -6.88 -9.63
CA GLY A 66 9.02 -6.17 -10.27
C GLY A 66 10.13 -7.09 -10.74
N TYR A 67 10.83 -6.66 -11.78
CA TYR A 67 12.00 -7.36 -12.33
C TYR A 67 11.75 -8.85 -12.63
N GLY A 68 10.55 -9.17 -13.14
CA GLY A 68 10.18 -10.53 -13.49
C GLY A 68 9.81 -11.43 -12.31
N LEU A 69 9.62 -10.88 -11.12
CA LEU A 69 9.17 -11.57 -9.92
C LEU A 69 7.77 -11.12 -9.50
N VAL A 70 6.97 -12.07 -9.04
CA VAL A 70 5.76 -11.83 -8.24
C VAL A 70 6.02 -12.38 -6.85
N MET A 71 5.87 -11.55 -5.82
CA MET A 71 6.27 -11.87 -4.45
C MET A 71 5.06 -11.86 -3.53
N ILE A 72 4.92 -12.90 -2.73
CA ILE A 72 3.78 -13.15 -1.84
C ILE A 72 4.31 -13.39 -0.43
N GLY A 73 3.78 -12.66 0.53
CA GLY A 73 4.03 -12.86 1.96
C GLY A 73 2.86 -13.56 2.64
N THR A 74 3.14 -14.30 3.70
CA THR A 74 2.14 -15.10 4.42
C THR A 74 2.08 -14.78 5.91
N LEU A 75 0.96 -15.16 6.56
CA LEU A 75 0.78 -15.13 8.01
C LEU A 75 1.76 -16.03 8.77
N LYS A 76 2.40 -16.98 8.08
CA LYS A 76 3.37 -17.90 8.69
C LYS A 76 4.82 -17.47 8.50
N GLY A 77 5.06 -16.26 7.98
CA GLY A 77 6.41 -15.76 7.71
C GLY A 77 7.08 -16.48 6.55
N GLU A 78 6.33 -16.90 5.55
CA GLU A 78 6.88 -17.43 4.30
C GLU A 78 6.79 -16.37 3.22
N ILE A 79 7.84 -16.27 2.41
CA ILE A 79 7.87 -15.49 1.19
C ILE A 79 7.97 -16.44 0.02
N VAL A 80 7.07 -16.31 -0.93
CA VAL A 80 7.09 -17.08 -2.17
C VAL A 80 7.35 -16.13 -3.33
N ALA A 81 8.35 -16.40 -4.14
CA ALA A 81 8.63 -15.69 -5.38
C ALA A 81 8.26 -16.57 -6.57
N LEU A 82 7.40 -16.02 -7.42
CA LEU A 82 6.96 -16.65 -8.64
C LEU A 82 7.58 -15.92 -9.85
N ASP A 83 7.77 -16.63 -10.93
CA ASP A 83 8.08 -16.04 -12.22
C ASP A 83 6.87 -15.24 -12.73
N ALA A 84 7.06 -13.96 -13.02
CA ALA A 84 5.97 -13.06 -13.41
C ALA A 84 5.28 -13.46 -14.73
N SER A 85 5.99 -14.15 -15.62
CA SER A 85 5.48 -14.55 -16.93
C SER A 85 4.70 -15.89 -16.91
N SER A 86 5.09 -16.82 -16.03
CA SER A 86 4.55 -18.18 -16.01
C SER A 86 3.80 -18.55 -14.72
N GLY A 87 4.04 -17.84 -13.61
CA GLY A 87 3.53 -18.19 -12.29
C GLY A 87 4.24 -19.39 -11.66
N GLU A 88 5.35 -19.87 -12.23
CA GLU A 88 6.15 -20.94 -11.63
C GLU A 88 6.93 -20.42 -10.42
N GLU A 89 7.00 -21.24 -9.35
CA GLU A 89 7.75 -20.90 -8.15
C GLU A 89 9.26 -20.91 -8.44
N LYS A 90 9.93 -19.79 -8.22
CA LYS A 90 11.38 -19.66 -8.35
C LYS A 90 12.10 -20.04 -7.06
N TRP A 91 11.60 -19.53 -5.95
CA TRP A 91 12.15 -19.81 -4.64
C TRP A 91 11.12 -19.52 -3.53
N ARG A 92 11.40 -20.05 -2.37
CA ARG A 92 10.67 -19.82 -1.14
C ARG A 92 11.65 -19.53 0.00
N ALA A 93 11.33 -18.54 0.83
CA ALA A 93 12.14 -18.15 1.98
C ALA A 93 11.26 -18.11 3.22
N ARG A 94 11.90 -18.18 4.41
CA ARG A 94 11.23 -18.03 5.70
C ARG A 94 11.81 -16.83 6.42
N VAL A 95 10.93 -16.00 6.97
CA VAL A 95 11.26 -14.81 7.74
C VAL A 95 10.75 -14.95 9.18
N THR A 96 11.05 -13.96 10.02
CA THR A 96 10.90 -14.07 11.49
C THR A 96 9.47 -13.98 11.99
N SER A 97 8.58 -13.31 11.26
CA SER A 97 7.20 -13.05 11.69
C SER A 97 6.26 -12.93 10.48
N GLU A 98 4.99 -12.64 10.74
CA GLU A 98 3.97 -12.39 9.71
C GLU A 98 4.40 -11.30 8.73
N VAL A 99 4.05 -11.47 7.46
CA VAL A 99 4.28 -10.47 6.41
C VAL A 99 2.94 -9.91 5.97
N LEU A 100 2.64 -8.69 6.37
CA LEU A 100 1.33 -8.05 6.15
C LEU A 100 1.31 -7.04 5.00
N ALA A 101 2.48 -6.66 4.50
CA ALA A 101 2.63 -5.78 3.35
C ALA A 101 3.34 -6.49 2.18
N PRO A 102 3.06 -6.08 0.95
CA PRO A 102 3.75 -6.63 -0.21
C PRO A 102 5.26 -6.44 -0.11
N PRO A 103 6.08 -7.47 -0.38
CA PRO A 103 7.52 -7.29 -0.59
C PRO A 103 7.81 -6.40 -1.79
N ALA A 104 8.94 -5.69 -1.77
CA ALA A 104 9.39 -4.84 -2.86
C ALA A 104 10.81 -5.21 -3.32
N THR A 105 11.17 -4.92 -4.56
CA THR A 105 12.48 -5.30 -5.10
C THR A 105 13.06 -4.25 -6.04
N ASN A 106 14.39 -4.18 -6.11
CA ASN A 106 15.15 -3.45 -7.14
C ASN A 106 15.75 -4.38 -8.21
N GLY A 107 15.40 -5.68 -8.19
CA GLY A 107 15.92 -6.69 -9.10
C GLY A 107 17.13 -7.45 -8.55
N ASP A 108 17.84 -6.93 -7.56
CA ASP A 108 18.97 -7.56 -6.87
C ASP A 108 18.59 -8.04 -5.45
N VAL A 109 17.85 -7.21 -4.73
CA VAL A 109 17.37 -7.48 -3.37
C VAL A 109 15.85 -7.41 -3.33
N VAL A 110 15.23 -8.38 -2.67
CA VAL A 110 13.83 -8.34 -2.24
C VAL A 110 13.78 -7.89 -0.78
N VAL A 111 13.09 -6.79 -0.51
CA VAL A 111 12.93 -6.24 0.84
C VAL A 111 11.58 -6.64 1.39
N VAL A 112 11.58 -7.22 2.58
CA VAL A 112 10.41 -7.68 3.31
C VAL A 112 10.35 -6.96 4.63
N GLN A 113 9.18 -6.41 4.97
CA GLN A 113 8.88 -5.93 6.32
C GLN A 113 8.00 -6.95 7.04
N THR A 114 8.35 -7.29 8.26
CA THR A 114 7.59 -8.21 9.11
C THR A 114 6.86 -7.46 10.22
N GLN A 115 5.81 -8.07 10.79
CA GLN A 115 4.95 -7.46 11.81
C GLN A 115 5.72 -7.09 13.11
N ASP A 116 6.88 -7.70 13.35
CA ASP A 116 7.77 -7.39 14.48
C ASP A 116 8.77 -6.27 14.17
N ASP A 117 8.44 -5.37 13.22
CA ASP A 117 9.22 -4.20 12.79
C ASP A 117 10.65 -4.54 12.26
N ARG A 118 10.85 -5.74 11.74
CA ARG A 118 12.09 -6.10 11.07
C ARG A 118 12.02 -5.84 9.58
N LEU A 119 13.16 -5.45 9.02
CA LEU A 119 13.38 -5.36 7.58
C LEU A 119 14.42 -6.40 7.18
N ILE A 120 14.09 -7.20 6.18
CA ILE A 120 14.90 -8.33 5.74
C ILE A 120 15.16 -8.16 4.25
N GLY A 121 16.43 -8.15 3.89
CA GLY A 121 16.86 -8.19 2.49
C GLY A 121 17.16 -9.62 2.08
N LEU A 122 16.46 -10.10 1.07
CA LEU A 122 16.64 -11.40 0.46
C LEU A 122 17.29 -11.23 -0.91
N ASP A 123 18.15 -12.16 -1.29
CA ASP A 123 18.69 -12.24 -2.64
C ASP A 123 17.55 -12.50 -3.64
N ALA A 124 17.37 -11.65 -4.64
CA ALA A 124 16.24 -11.74 -5.56
C ALA A 124 16.25 -12.99 -6.43
N ALA A 125 17.43 -13.58 -6.69
CA ALA A 125 17.54 -14.78 -7.51
C ALA A 125 17.31 -16.08 -6.72
N THR A 126 17.66 -16.09 -5.42
CA THR A 126 17.72 -17.33 -4.62
C THR A 126 16.83 -17.34 -3.38
N GLY A 127 16.34 -16.16 -2.92
CA GLY A 127 15.59 -16.03 -1.67
C GLY A 127 16.47 -16.11 -0.41
N ASN A 128 17.80 -16.25 -0.53
CA ASN A 128 18.68 -16.31 0.63
C ASN A 128 18.75 -14.94 1.33
N GLN A 129 18.72 -14.95 2.67
CA GLN A 129 18.87 -13.72 3.44
C GLN A 129 20.27 -13.12 3.24
N ARG A 130 20.32 -11.86 2.81
CA ARG A 130 21.56 -11.06 2.70
C ARG A 130 21.81 -10.24 3.96
N TRP A 131 20.75 -9.62 4.51
CA TRP A 131 20.86 -8.78 5.68
C TRP A 131 19.53 -8.75 6.48
N LEU A 132 19.63 -8.32 7.72
CA LEU A 132 18.54 -8.12 8.64
C LEU A 132 18.75 -6.80 9.38
N TYR A 133 17.76 -5.91 9.35
CA TYR A 133 17.66 -4.76 10.22
C TYR A 133 16.64 -5.07 11.33
N ASP A 134 17.09 -5.04 12.57
CA ASP A 134 16.28 -5.34 13.76
C ASP A 134 15.91 -4.03 14.47
N SER A 135 14.64 -3.75 14.57
CA SER A 135 14.07 -2.59 15.25
C SER A 135 13.30 -3.06 16.48
N THR A 136 13.20 -2.22 17.50
CA THR A 136 12.35 -2.52 18.64
C THR A 136 10.94 -2.03 18.34
N PRO A 137 9.95 -2.93 18.19
CA PRO A 137 8.58 -2.54 17.91
C PRO A 137 7.94 -1.77 19.07
N ALA A 138 6.87 -1.04 18.80
CA ALA A 138 6.03 -0.44 19.83
C ALA A 138 5.35 -1.55 20.68
N VAL A 139 4.99 -1.21 21.93
CA VAL A 139 4.33 -2.15 22.85
C VAL A 139 2.94 -2.56 22.34
N LEU A 140 2.25 -1.63 21.71
CA LEU A 140 0.95 -1.84 21.07
C LEU A 140 0.99 -1.21 19.67
N THR A 141 0.58 -1.98 18.67
CA THR A 141 0.54 -1.56 17.27
C THR A 141 -0.84 -1.82 16.70
N LEU A 142 -1.21 -1.11 15.63
CA LEU A 142 -2.26 -1.57 14.74
C LEU A 142 -1.78 -2.84 14.03
N ARG A 143 -2.72 -3.66 13.57
CA ARG A 143 -2.35 -4.81 12.74
C ARG A 143 -2.16 -4.36 11.30
N GLY A 144 -0.93 -4.10 10.93
CA GLY A 144 -0.55 -3.65 9.60
C GLY A 144 0.94 -3.33 9.53
N THR A 145 1.45 -3.22 8.34
CA THR A 145 2.79 -2.70 8.04
C THR A 145 2.73 -1.95 6.72
N SER A 146 3.55 -0.92 6.56
CA SER A 146 3.67 -0.24 5.27
C SER A 146 4.46 -1.10 4.28
N ALA A 147 4.06 -1.08 2.99
CA ALA A 147 4.90 -1.66 1.96
C ALA A 147 6.23 -0.88 1.88
N PRO A 148 7.39 -1.57 1.87
CA PRO A 148 8.68 -0.88 1.71
C PRO A 148 8.75 -0.17 0.36
N VAL A 149 9.31 1.04 0.35
CA VAL A 149 9.70 1.73 -0.88
C VAL A 149 11.16 1.38 -1.18
N VAL A 150 11.40 0.86 -2.37
CA VAL A 150 12.71 0.40 -2.79
C VAL A 150 13.19 1.18 -4.00
N THR A 151 14.43 1.66 -3.93
CA THR A 151 15.15 2.28 -5.03
C THR A 151 16.41 1.46 -5.35
N ASN A 152 17.21 1.91 -6.31
CA ASN A 152 18.50 1.26 -6.59
C ASN A 152 19.47 1.29 -5.40
N ARG A 153 19.30 2.22 -4.44
CA ARG A 153 20.21 2.46 -3.32
C ARG A 153 19.58 2.29 -1.95
N LEU A 154 18.30 2.62 -1.81
CA LEU A 154 17.64 2.68 -0.52
C LEU A 154 16.48 1.68 -0.43
N ALA A 155 16.32 1.10 0.74
CA ALA A 155 15.12 0.45 1.21
C ALA A 155 14.52 1.31 2.33
N VAL A 156 13.29 1.81 2.14
CA VAL A 156 12.65 2.74 3.07
C VAL A 156 11.37 2.13 3.62
N ALA A 157 11.18 2.18 4.92
CA ALA A 157 9.99 1.65 5.58
C ALA A 157 9.51 2.53 6.73
N GLY A 158 8.20 2.51 6.96
CA GLY A 158 7.57 3.05 8.15
C GLY A 158 7.53 2.00 9.27
N LEU A 159 7.75 2.43 10.50
CA LEU A 159 7.79 1.56 11.68
C LEU A 159 6.61 1.87 12.62
N SER A 160 6.25 0.89 13.44
CA SER A 160 5.19 1.01 14.46
C SER A 160 5.48 2.08 15.52
N THR A 161 6.73 2.52 15.61
CA THR A 161 7.17 3.57 16.53
C THR A 161 6.97 5.00 16.01
N GLY A 162 6.36 5.18 14.84
CA GLY A 162 6.18 6.48 14.18
C GLY A 162 7.47 7.01 13.53
N LYS A 163 8.44 6.16 13.32
CA LYS A 163 9.67 6.48 12.58
C LYS A 163 9.60 5.98 11.14
N VAL A 164 10.32 6.65 10.26
CA VAL A 164 10.70 6.14 8.94
C VAL A 164 12.19 5.88 8.97
N VAL A 165 12.60 4.73 8.47
CA VAL A 165 14.00 4.35 8.32
C VAL A 165 14.33 4.15 6.84
N ALA A 166 15.48 4.63 6.42
CA ALA A 166 16.08 4.29 5.13
C ALA A 166 17.39 3.53 5.35
N LEU A 167 17.47 2.38 4.73
CA LEU A 167 18.63 1.49 4.78
C LEU A 167 19.33 1.49 3.43
N ASP A 168 20.65 1.33 3.45
CA ASP A 168 21.38 0.93 2.24
C ASP A 168 20.88 -0.46 1.81
N ILE A 169 20.32 -0.56 0.62
CA ILE A 169 19.66 -1.78 0.16
C ILE A 169 20.61 -2.95 0.00
N SER A 170 21.89 -2.70 -0.20
CA SER A 170 22.91 -3.74 -0.42
C SER A 170 23.30 -4.49 0.86
N ASN A 171 23.22 -3.83 2.02
CA ASN A 171 23.77 -4.36 3.28
C ASN A 171 22.86 -4.15 4.51
N GLY A 172 21.74 -3.42 4.38
CA GLY A 172 20.79 -3.18 5.46
C GLY A 172 21.27 -2.17 6.52
N VAL A 173 22.36 -1.44 6.27
CA VAL A 173 22.86 -0.43 7.22
C VAL A 173 22.00 0.83 7.14
N PRO A 174 21.55 1.39 8.28
CA PRO A 174 20.81 2.64 8.30
C PRO A 174 21.58 3.80 7.68
N VAL A 175 20.94 4.47 6.71
CA VAL A 175 21.44 5.71 6.09
C VAL A 175 20.88 6.91 6.85
N TRP A 176 19.57 6.87 7.15
CA TRP A 176 18.92 7.87 7.98
C TRP A 176 17.68 7.27 8.67
N GLU A 177 17.32 7.88 9.80
CA GLU A 177 16.04 7.68 10.49
C GLU A 177 15.38 9.03 10.73
N GLN A 178 14.08 9.12 10.48
CA GLN A 178 13.28 10.31 10.73
C GLN A 178 12.03 9.97 11.55
N ARG A 179 11.85 10.67 12.66
CA ARG A 179 10.62 10.55 13.44
C ARG A 179 9.54 11.45 12.82
N VAL A 180 8.46 10.85 12.36
CA VAL A 180 7.29 11.54 11.80
C VAL A 180 6.23 11.77 12.87
N ALA A 181 5.96 10.76 13.69
CA ALA A 181 4.98 10.85 14.76
C ALA A 181 5.62 10.60 16.13
N ILE A 182 5.11 11.29 17.15
CA ILE A 182 5.58 11.17 18.54
C ILE A 182 4.44 10.57 19.36
N PRO A 183 4.62 9.38 19.99
CA PRO A 183 3.64 8.81 20.88
C PRO A 183 3.24 9.80 21.99
N GLN A 184 1.94 10.09 22.10
CA GLN A 184 1.40 11.01 23.10
C GLN A 184 0.23 10.35 23.82
N GLY A 185 0.03 10.69 25.10
CA GLY A 185 -1.07 10.17 25.87
C GLY A 185 -0.63 9.40 27.11
N ARG A 186 -1.63 8.95 27.91
CA ARG A 186 -1.43 8.30 29.20
C ARG A 186 -1.57 6.78 29.12
N SER A 187 -2.30 6.28 28.11
CA SER A 187 -2.48 4.84 27.87
C SER A 187 -1.68 4.39 26.64
N GLU A 188 -1.37 3.10 26.56
CA GLU A 188 -0.69 2.53 25.37
C GLU A 188 -1.52 2.73 24.11
N LEU A 189 -2.86 2.67 24.19
CA LEU A 189 -3.76 2.90 23.06
C LEU A 189 -3.67 4.34 22.51
N GLU A 190 -3.55 5.35 23.41
CA GLU A 190 -3.36 6.74 23.00
C GLU A 190 -1.98 7.00 22.38
N ARG A 191 -1.02 6.12 22.64
CA ARG A 191 0.38 6.24 22.17
C ARG A 191 0.65 5.51 20.87
N VAL A 192 -0.33 4.84 20.28
CA VAL A 192 -0.20 4.19 18.97
C VAL A 192 -0.01 5.25 17.88
N VAL A 193 1.10 5.17 17.15
CA VAL A 193 1.48 6.13 16.09
C VAL A 193 1.99 5.43 14.83
N ASP A 194 1.47 4.26 14.55
CA ASP A 194 1.92 3.40 13.47
C ASP A 194 1.92 4.10 12.10
N ILE A 195 2.92 3.75 11.30
CA ILE A 195 2.98 4.11 9.87
C ILE A 195 2.61 2.86 9.06
N ASP A 196 1.31 2.58 9.00
CA ASP A 196 0.74 1.41 8.29
C ASP A 196 0.29 1.77 6.88
N GLY A 197 -0.15 3.01 6.67
CA GLY A 197 -0.48 3.52 5.34
C GLY A 197 0.74 3.46 4.42
N GLY A 198 0.54 3.04 3.18
CA GLY A 198 1.61 2.93 2.20
C GLY A 198 2.41 4.24 2.08
N LEU A 199 3.72 4.12 2.09
CA LEU A 199 4.63 5.20 1.74
C LEU A 199 4.46 5.53 0.25
N LEU A 200 4.40 6.82 -0.11
CA LEU A 200 4.31 7.25 -1.49
C LEU A 200 5.58 7.99 -1.91
N LEU A 201 6.29 7.45 -2.89
CA LEU A 201 7.45 8.13 -3.50
C LEU A 201 7.03 8.83 -4.78
N SER A 202 7.26 10.13 -4.85
CA SER A 202 7.03 10.95 -6.06
C SER A 202 8.11 12.02 -6.19
N GLY A 203 8.80 12.06 -7.32
CA GLY A 203 9.79 13.09 -7.64
C GLY A 203 10.90 13.29 -6.60
N GLY A 204 11.37 12.22 -5.94
CA GLY A 204 12.38 12.29 -4.87
C GLY A 204 11.83 12.72 -3.50
N THR A 205 10.53 12.95 -3.39
CA THR A 205 9.83 13.22 -2.14
C THR A 205 9.09 11.97 -1.66
N LEU A 206 9.30 11.63 -0.40
CA LEU A 206 8.61 10.54 0.27
C LEU A 206 7.46 11.12 1.12
N TYR A 207 6.23 10.79 0.76
CA TYR A 207 5.05 11.16 1.53
C TYR A 207 4.67 10.04 2.49
N VAL A 208 4.40 10.42 3.72
CA VAL A 208 4.16 9.50 4.84
C VAL A 208 2.95 9.96 5.62
N ALA A 209 2.08 9.04 5.98
CA ALA A 209 0.98 9.29 6.91
C ALA A 209 1.09 8.33 8.10
N SER A 210 0.79 8.82 9.29
CA SER A 210 0.77 8.01 10.52
C SER A 210 -0.59 8.09 11.20
N TYR A 211 -0.96 7.02 11.87
CA TYR A 211 -2.11 7.02 12.77
C TYR A 211 -1.80 7.87 14.01
N GLN A 212 -2.78 8.63 14.49
CA GLN A 212 -2.66 9.58 15.62
C GLN A 212 -1.43 10.50 15.58
N GLY A 213 -0.96 10.82 14.38
CA GLY A 213 0.27 11.58 14.21
C GLY A 213 0.19 12.65 13.12
N ARG A 214 0.97 12.46 12.07
CA ARG A 214 1.20 13.46 11.03
C ARG A 214 1.14 12.89 9.64
N VAL A 215 0.86 13.77 8.69
CA VAL A 215 1.26 13.62 7.29
C VAL A 215 2.52 14.46 7.09
N ALA A 216 3.53 13.87 6.46
CA ALA A 216 4.82 14.50 6.21
C ALA A 216 5.29 14.25 4.78
N ALA A 217 6.04 15.20 4.24
CA ALA A 217 6.88 15.02 3.07
C ALA A 217 8.34 15.07 3.50
N LEU A 218 9.10 14.04 3.13
CA LEU A 218 10.51 13.90 3.45
C LEU A 218 11.33 13.90 2.16
N ASP A 219 12.50 14.51 2.20
CA ASP A 219 13.50 14.31 1.16
C ASP A 219 14.00 12.86 1.22
N LEU A 220 13.90 12.13 0.12
CA LEU A 220 14.20 10.69 0.08
C LEU A 220 15.65 10.38 0.46
N GLU A 221 16.59 11.21 0.02
CA GLU A 221 18.02 10.94 0.19
C GLU A 221 18.53 11.22 1.60
N SER A 222 17.98 12.23 2.25
CA SER A 222 18.43 12.70 3.57
C SER A 222 17.48 12.43 4.72
N GLY A 223 16.22 12.05 4.43
CA GLY A 223 15.17 11.92 5.44
C GLY A 223 14.70 13.25 6.04
N ARG A 224 15.25 14.38 5.57
CA ARG A 224 14.92 15.70 6.11
C ARG A 224 13.46 16.05 5.80
N PRO A 225 12.66 16.47 6.80
CA PRO A 225 11.32 16.96 6.55
C PRO A 225 11.33 18.20 5.63
N LEU A 226 10.61 18.12 4.54
CA LEU A 226 10.30 19.25 3.67
C LEU A 226 9.12 20.03 4.28
N TRP A 227 8.13 19.30 4.76
CA TRP A 227 7.03 19.81 5.57
C TRP A 227 6.38 18.70 6.40
N GLN A 228 5.62 19.11 7.42
CA GLN A 228 4.83 18.25 8.29
C GLN A 228 3.53 18.94 8.66
N ARG A 229 2.45 18.16 8.81
CA ARG A 229 1.14 18.64 9.23
C ARG A 229 0.50 17.60 10.15
N ASP A 230 -0.14 18.08 11.23
CA ASP A 230 -0.90 17.20 12.12
C ASP A 230 -2.13 16.66 11.38
N ALA A 231 -2.20 15.35 11.26
CA ALA A 231 -3.30 14.61 10.62
C ALA A 231 -3.19 13.15 11.04
N SER A 232 -4.31 12.47 11.18
CA SER A 232 -4.35 11.05 11.51
C SER A 232 -4.86 10.26 10.32
N SER A 233 -4.03 9.37 9.77
CA SER A 233 -4.41 8.46 8.69
C SER A 233 -3.69 7.13 8.82
N TYR A 234 -4.44 6.05 8.73
CA TYR A 234 -3.92 4.68 8.58
C TYR A 234 -3.98 4.20 7.12
N ALA A 235 -4.68 4.93 6.25
CA ALA A 235 -4.88 4.51 4.88
C ALA A 235 -3.72 4.90 3.95
N GLY A 236 -3.12 6.06 4.16
CA GLY A 236 -2.06 6.60 3.30
C GLY A 236 -2.49 7.84 2.52
N VAL A 237 -1.67 8.21 1.54
CA VAL A 237 -1.83 9.44 0.76
C VAL A 237 -1.76 9.18 -0.75
N ALA A 238 -2.29 10.12 -1.53
CA ALA A 238 -2.03 10.26 -2.95
C ALA A 238 -1.45 11.65 -3.26
N GLN A 239 -0.72 11.78 -4.35
CA GLN A 239 -0.16 13.05 -4.82
C GLN A 239 -0.48 13.24 -6.30
N GLY A 240 -0.87 14.43 -6.68
CA GLY A 240 -1.09 14.81 -8.06
C GLY A 240 -1.43 16.28 -8.20
N PHE A 241 -1.02 16.88 -9.32
CA PHE A 241 -1.31 18.26 -9.68
C PHE A 241 -0.94 19.29 -8.60
N GLY A 242 0.18 19.08 -7.90
CA GLY A 242 0.67 19.97 -6.85
C GLY A 242 -0.10 19.89 -5.53
N SER A 243 -0.87 18.83 -5.33
CA SER A 243 -1.66 18.59 -4.13
C SER A 243 -1.39 17.20 -3.57
N VAL A 244 -1.53 17.08 -2.27
CA VAL A 244 -1.53 15.81 -1.53
C VAL A 244 -2.93 15.54 -1.01
N TYR A 245 -3.45 14.35 -1.26
CA TYR A 245 -4.78 13.93 -0.82
C TYR A 245 -4.65 12.89 0.27
N VAL A 246 -5.47 13.03 1.32
CA VAL A 246 -5.39 12.18 2.52
C VAL A 246 -6.78 11.69 2.89
N SER A 247 -6.92 10.38 3.12
CA SER A 247 -8.09 9.81 3.78
C SER A 247 -7.81 9.77 5.29
N LEU A 248 -8.45 10.65 6.04
CA LEU A 248 -8.27 10.72 7.49
C LEU A 248 -8.99 9.57 8.20
N SER A 249 -8.53 9.19 9.37
CA SER A 249 -9.14 8.14 10.22
C SER A 249 -10.57 8.45 10.65
N SER A 250 -10.98 9.72 10.60
CA SER A 250 -12.38 10.17 10.79
C SER A 250 -13.32 9.80 9.64
N GLY A 251 -12.77 9.45 8.46
CA GLY A 251 -13.50 9.31 7.21
C GLY A 251 -13.63 10.60 6.41
N THR A 252 -12.91 11.64 6.78
CA THR A 252 -12.78 12.88 6.02
C THR A 252 -11.72 12.70 4.93
N VAL A 253 -11.96 13.22 3.73
CA VAL A 253 -10.95 13.35 2.67
C VAL A 253 -10.51 14.79 2.60
N GLU A 254 -9.20 15.04 2.62
CA GLU A 254 -8.61 16.37 2.49
C GLU A 254 -7.73 16.48 1.25
N GLY A 255 -7.80 17.61 0.57
CA GLY A 255 -6.81 18.07 -0.39
C GLY A 255 -5.94 19.16 0.25
N VAL A 256 -4.63 18.97 0.19
CA VAL A 256 -3.62 19.84 0.81
C VAL A 256 -2.69 20.34 -0.28
N ASP A 257 -2.42 21.63 -0.31
CA ASP A 257 -1.40 22.19 -1.20
C ASP A 257 -0.02 21.68 -0.81
N GLU A 258 0.69 21.13 -1.78
CA GLU A 258 1.98 20.45 -1.57
C GLU A 258 3.09 21.38 -1.07
N ARG A 259 3.02 22.69 -1.34
CA ARG A 259 4.05 23.67 -0.99
C ARG A 259 3.74 24.41 0.30
N SER A 260 2.51 24.88 0.43
CA SER A 260 2.09 25.69 1.59
C SER A 260 1.56 24.87 2.75
N THR A 261 1.24 23.58 2.54
CA THR A 261 0.58 22.69 3.48
C THR A 261 -0.82 23.15 3.92
N THR A 262 -1.37 24.14 3.23
CA THR A 262 -2.71 24.66 3.49
C THR A 262 -3.76 23.67 2.98
N ALA A 263 -4.80 23.42 3.77
CA ALA A 263 -5.95 22.67 3.28
C ALA A 263 -6.64 23.49 2.19
N LEU A 264 -6.70 22.92 0.98
CA LEU A 264 -7.44 23.49 -0.15
C LEU A 264 -8.93 23.24 0.01
N TRP A 265 -9.26 22.04 0.47
CA TRP A 265 -10.62 21.61 0.77
C TRP A 265 -10.62 20.44 1.76
N SER A 266 -11.76 20.23 2.39
CA SER A 266 -12.03 19.12 3.29
C SER A 266 -13.46 18.64 3.08
N ASN A 267 -13.67 17.34 2.92
CA ASN A 267 -14.98 16.73 2.73
C ASN A 267 -15.21 15.62 3.76
N ASP A 268 -16.15 15.82 4.68
CA ASP A 268 -16.50 14.92 5.77
C ASP A 268 -17.74 14.05 5.49
N SER A 269 -18.30 14.14 4.30
CA SER A 269 -19.53 13.41 3.93
C SER A 269 -19.37 11.88 3.91
N LEU A 270 -18.13 11.38 3.99
CA LEU A 270 -17.79 9.96 4.12
C LEU A 270 -17.39 9.57 5.55
N ALA A 271 -17.69 10.41 6.54
CA ALA A 271 -17.37 10.12 7.94
C ALA A 271 -17.86 8.73 8.37
N ARG A 272 -17.01 8.00 9.11
CA ARG A 272 -17.24 6.62 9.62
C ARG A 272 -17.36 5.53 8.57
N ARG A 273 -16.95 5.76 7.31
CA ARG A 273 -17.04 4.77 6.24
C ARG A 273 -15.76 3.93 6.04
N GLN A 274 -14.73 4.10 6.90
CA GLN A 274 -13.46 3.37 6.81
C GLN A 274 -12.88 3.41 5.39
N LEU A 275 -12.41 4.57 5.01
CA LEU A 275 -11.95 4.82 3.65
C LEU A 275 -10.65 4.08 3.33
N SER A 276 -10.52 3.63 2.08
CA SER A 276 -9.24 3.20 1.52
C SER A 276 -8.27 4.38 1.39
N ALA A 277 -7.00 4.08 1.08
CA ALA A 277 -6.08 5.11 0.60
C ALA A 277 -6.68 5.79 -0.65
N PRO A 278 -6.51 7.11 -0.79
CA PRO A 278 -6.94 7.81 -2.00
C PRO A 278 -6.05 7.46 -3.18
N GLU A 279 -6.56 7.66 -4.38
CA GLU A 279 -5.79 7.60 -5.63
C GLU A 279 -6.20 8.72 -6.57
N VAL A 280 -5.23 9.28 -7.29
CA VAL A 280 -5.50 10.33 -8.29
C VAL A 280 -5.91 9.68 -9.60
N PHE A 281 -7.11 10.02 -10.08
CA PHE A 281 -7.64 9.49 -11.33
C PHE A 281 -8.16 10.64 -12.21
N SER A 282 -7.40 11.01 -13.23
CA SER A 282 -7.71 12.18 -14.08
C SER A 282 -7.86 13.45 -13.24
N SER A 283 -9.00 14.12 -13.27
CA SER A 283 -9.30 15.33 -12.48
C SER A 283 -9.94 15.02 -11.11
N TYR A 284 -9.90 13.77 -10.68
CA TYR A 284 -10.60 13.30 -9.48
C TYR A 284 -9.67 12.64 -8.48
N VAL A 285 -10.13 12.60 -7.24
CA VAL A 285 -9.61 11.75 -6.17
C VAL A 285 -10.57 10.59 -6.00
N ALA A 286 -10.09 9.37 -6.16
CA ALA A 286 -10.86 8.15 -6.00
C ALA A 286 -10.59 7.56 -4.61
N VAL A 287 -11.66 7.19 -3.87
CA VAL A 287 -11.58 6.51 -2.57
C VAL A 287 -12.65 5.43 -2.48
N GLY A 288 -12.25 4.26 -1.99
CA GLY A 288 -13.16 3.17 -1.64
C GLY A 288 -13.71 3.31 -0.23
N ASP A 289 -14.85 2.69 0.06
CA ASP A 289 -15.43 2.65 1.40
C ASP A 289 -15.84 1.23 1.84
N LEU A 290 -16.18 1.07 3.12
CA LEU A 290 -16.58 -0.22 3.69
C LEU A 290 -17.90 -0.79 3.15
N GLU A 291 -18.76 0.04 2.51
CA GLU A 291 -19.99 -0.41 1.86
C GLU A 291 -19.77 -0.81 0.39
N GLY A 292 -18.52 -0.73 -0.07
CA GLY A 292 -18.11 -1.16 -1.40
C GLY A 292 -18.33 -0.14 -2.51
N TYR A 293 -18.47 1.12 -2.17
CA TYR A 293 -18.53 2.20 -3.15
C TYR A 293 -17.16 2.76 -3.44
N LEU A 294 -16.88 2.95 -4.71
CA LEU A 294 -15.82 3.82 -5.20
C LEU A 294 -16.41 5.22 -5.39
N HIS A 295 -15.89 6.18 -4.65
CA HIS A 295 -16.28 7.59 -4.74
C HIS A 295 -15.26 8.36 -5.57
N LEU A 296 -15.73 9.30 -6.40
CA LEU A 296 -14.92 10.27 -7.11
C LEU A 296 -15.21 11.67 -6.56
N LEU A 297 -14.17 12.32 -6.05
CA LEU A 297 -14.22 13.70 -5.59
C LEU A 297 -13.43 14.58 -6.56
N SER A 298 -13.89 15.80 -6.78
CA SER A 298 -13.16 16.80 -7.57
C SER A 298 -11.86 17.18 -6.88
N GLN A 299 -10.75 17.19 -7.60
CA GLN A 299 -9.46 17.63 -7.06
C GLN A 299 -9.45 19.11 -6.68
N VAL A 300 -10.30 19.91 -7.31
CA VAL A 300 -10.32 21.38 -7.13
C VAL A 300 -10.98 21.79 -5.82
N ASP A 301 -12.11 21.19 -5.49
CA ASP A 301 -12.98 21.63 -4.38
C ASP A 301 -13.51 20.50 -3.50
N GLY A 302 -13.11 19.26 -3.75
CA GLY A 302 -13.48 18.09 -2.95
C GLY A 302 -14.95 17.67 -3.05
N ARG A 303 -15.77 18.29 -3.90
CA ARG A 303 -17.16 17.90 -4.06
C ARG A 303 -17.30 16.53 -4.69
N PHE A 304 -18.37 15.79 -4.37
CA PHE A 304 -18.69 14.55 -5.04
C PHE A 304 -19.03 14.80 -6.52
N VAL A 305 -18.41 13.99 -7.39
CA VAL A 305 -18.65 14.00 -8.83
C VAL A 305 -19.36 12.72 -9.28
N GLY A 306 -19.06 11.61 -8.64
CA GLY A 306 -19.69 10.33 -8.95
C GLY A 306 -19.35 9.26 -7.93
N ARG A 307 -20.09 8.16 -7.99
CA ARG A 307 -19.81 6.95 -7.23
C ARG A 307 -20.31 5.75 -8.00
N GLU A 308 -19.67 4.61 -7.77
CA GLU A 308 -20.08 3.31 -8.31
C GLU A 308 -19.95 2.25 -7.22
N ARG A 309 -20.93 1.34 -7.11
CA ARG A 309 -20.83 0.22 -6.18
C ARG A 309 -20.09 -0.92 -6.86
N ILE A 310 -18.91 -1.23 -6.38
CA ILE A 310 -18.01 -2.25 -6.94
C ILE A 310 -18.26 -3.61 -6.28
N ASP A 311 -18.34 -3.61 -4.94
CA ASP A 311 -18.42 -4.83 -4.14
C ASP A 311 -19.45 -4.69 -3.01
N SER A 312 -20.09 -5.78 -2.59
CA SER A 312 -20.99 -5.76 -1.42
C SER A 312 -20.24 -5.84 -0.09
N ASP A 313 -19.00 -6.35 -0.10
CA ASP A 313 -18.23 -6.68 1.09
C ASP A 313 -17.23 -5.58 1.47
N GLY A 314 -17.24 -4.47 0.72
CA GLY A 314 -16.41 -3.29 0.99
C GLY A 314 -15.16 -3.18 0.11
N LEU A 315 -14.52 -2.01 0.18
CA LEU A 315 -13.28 -1.69 -0.54
C LEU A 315 -12.22 -1.23 0.47
N ARG A 316 -11.24 -2.06 0.80
CA ARG A 316 -10.10 -1.71 1.66
C ARG A 316 -8.85 -1.35 0.85
N ALA A 317 -8.63 -2.10 -0.23
CA ALA A 317 -7.46 -1.93 -1.07
C ALA A 317 -7.46 -0.55 -1.73
N ARG A 318 -6.27 0.06 -1.82
CA ARG A 318 -6.06 1.27 -2.60
C ARG A 318 -6.43 0.99 -4.07
N PRO A 319 -7.21 1.83 -4.73
CA PRO A 319 -7.39 1.76 -6.17
C PRO A 319 -6.06 1.97 -6.88
N LEU A 320 -5.87 1.34 -8.04
CA LEU A 320 -4.69 1.53 -8.88
C LEU A 320 -5.09 2.25 -10.16
N VAL A 321 -4.24 3.15 -10.63
CA VAL A 321 -4.49 3.93 -11.86
C VAL A 321 -3.34 3.76 -12.83
N VAL A 322 -3.66 3.42 -14.08
CA VAL A 322 -2.70 3.44 -15.20
C VAL A 322 -3.38 4.07 -16.41
N GLY A 323 -2.89 5.25 -16.81
CA GLY A 323 -3.47 6.02 -17.90
C GLY A 323 -4.90 6.46 -17.60
N ASN A 324 -5.84 6.03 -18.43
CA ASN A 324 -7.26 6.32 -18.28
C ASN A 324 -8.08 5.21 -17.61
N MET A 325 -7.42 4.22 -17.02
CA MET A 325 -8.06 3.10 -16.32
C MET A 325 -7.79 3.14 -14.82
N ILE A 326 -8.82 2.86 -14.05
CA ILE A 326 -8.75 2.61 -12.61
C ILE A 326 -9.15 1.16 -12.32
N TYR A 327 -8.35 0.50 -11.48
CA TYR A 327 -8.54 -0.88 -11.06
C TYR A 327 -8.90 -0.90 -9.59
N VAL A 328 -9.98 -1.58 -9.26
CA VAL A 328 -10.53 -1.61 -7.90
C VAL A 328 -10.70 -3.06 -7.46
N TYR A 329 -10.08 -3.39 -6.34
CA TYR A 329 -10.13 -4.73 -5.76
C TYR A 329 -11.02 -4.73 -4.52
N GLY A 330 -12.15 -5.41 -4.62
CA GLY A 330 -13.14 -5.56 -3.56
C GLY A 330 -12.78 -6.65 -2.55
N ASN A 331 -13.37 -6.55 -1.37
CA ASN A 331 -13.10 -7.49 -0.28
C ASN A 331 -13.55 -8.93 -0.58
N SER A 332 -14.59 -9.10 -1.42
CA SER A 332 -15.04 -10.42 -1.90
C SER A 332 -14.11 -11.08 -2.93
N GLY A 333 -13.02 -10.41 -3.32
CA GLY A 333 -12.13 -10.86 -4.39
C GLY A 333 -12.52 -10.36 -5.78
N LYS A 334 -13.49 -9.49 -5.87
CA LYS A 334 -13.90 -8.89 -7.14
C LYS A 334 -12.91 -7.83 -7.59
N LEU A 335 -12.26 -8.03 -8.72
CA LEU A 335 -11.40 -7.04 -9.37
C LEU A 335 -12.11 -6.46 -10.58
N GLU A 336 -12.31 -5.14 -10.58
CA GLU A 336 -12.92 -4.42 -11.71
C GLU A 336 -11.96 -3.38 -12.28
N ALA A 337 -11.96 -3.27 -13.61
CA ALA A 337 -11.33 -2.18 -14.34
C ALA A 337 -12.38 -1.24 -14.92
N LEU A 338 -12.22 0.05 -14.66
CA LEU A 338 -13.16 1.08 -15.08
C LEU A 338 -12.43 2.23 -15.78
N THR A 339 -13.17 2.96 -16.64
CA THR A 339 -12.73 4.21 -17.26
C THR A 339 -13.73 5.33 -16.94
N ILE A 340 -13.35 6.57 -17.20
CA ILE A 340 -14.26 7.72 -17.20
C ILE A 340 -14.80 7.91 -18.62
N LYS A 341 -16.10 8.07 -18.71
CA LYS A 341 -16.83 8.37 -19.96
C LYS A 341 -17.12 9.86 -20.05
#